data_c1bda9de02ca1a0bbd45b3d941b40dce
#
_entry.id   c1bda9de02ca1a0bbd45b3d941b40dce
#
_cell.length_a   1.000
_cell.length_b   1.000
_cell.length_c   1.000
_cell.angle_alpha   90.00
_cell.angle_beta   90.00
_cell.angle_gamma   90.00
#
_symmetry.space_group_name_H-M   'P 1'
#
loop_
_entity.id
_entity.type
_entity.pdbx_description
1 polymer ?
#
loop_
_entity_poly.entity_id
_entity_poly.type
_entity_poly.pdbx_seq_one_letter_code
_entity_poly.pdbx_strand_id
1 'polypeptide(L)'
;MMRFFIEALKSKLRNNKTIAKNTGYLTIIECVRIFMPFVALPYIIRTVGMERYGMVALAQTIVQYFIVVINFGLDISAVKDVSVHRNDKLALNRIVSTVLFIKLILFLLCSFVLLVGMLVVPFMEQNKILMLFAFLTCLSELLFPVWYYQGIEKMKYITIVRSSSILFYTCSVFIFIRGESDYPQVALLQSMGNVLAGMISFYCLLRLEGIRLKVPCCAMVWKMFFESVPFWFSRISVIFNTNLAKTVSGIFFTMESVAAFELAQKVSNAVRIPTNMLNQAVYPHIARTQDKRFVARFIWINILFAFVLSTVIFVVSPLLVSLFTGTKMPETISLMRIFCLYTFCTSITICLGSTTLVAFGHPKPFNNSVIYSTFVLVIVYLSLYWMNLFTIYNFALALILANVFVLFY
;
A
#
# COMPACT_ATOMS: atom_id res chain seq x y z
N MET A 1 14.19 46.96 23.68
CA MET A 1 14.64 46.19 22.53
C MET A 1 15.16 44.78 22.93
N MET A 2 16.08 44.64 23.86
CA MET A 2 16.69 43.36 24.27
C MET A 2 15.68 42.36 24.90
N ARG A 3 14.70 42.78 25.68
CA ARG A 3 13.62 41.92 26.21
C ARG A 3 12.74 41.31 25.09
N PHE A 4 12.40 42.09 24.09
CA PHE A 4 11.57 41.66 22.94
C PHE A 4 12.33 40.61 22.08
N PHE A 5 13.64 40.79 21.93
CA PHE A 5 14.50 39.82 21.22
C PHE A 5 14.65 38.48 21.99
N ILE A 6 14.76 38.58 23.32
CA ILE A 6 14.85 37.37 24.17
C ILE A 6 13.51 36.64 24.23
N GLU A 7 12.37 37.32 24.23
CA GLU A 7 11.06 36.67 24.16
C GLU A 7 10.79 36.06 22.78
N ALA A 8 11.17 36.73 21.71
CA ALA A 8 11.09 36.15 20.33
C ALA A 8 12.00 34.94 20.17
N LEU A 9 13.21 34.96 20.75
CA LEU A 9 14.12 33.79 20.72
C LEU A 9 13.58 32.63 21.59
N LYS A 10 13.03 32.92 22.77
CA LYS A 10 12.38 31.94 23.64
C LYS A 10 11.14 31.32 23.00
N SER A 11 10.31 32.12 22.31
CA SER A 11 9.12 31.65 21.63
C SER A 11 9.51 30.77 20.41
N LYS A 12 10.56 31.14 19.68
CA LYS A 12 11.10 30.37 18.54
C LYS A 12 11.73 29.04 19.01
N LEU A 13 12.48 29.05 20.11
CA LEU A 13 13.05 27.84 20.75
C LEU A 13 11.95 26.94 21.33
N ARG A 14 10.89 27.53 21.92
CA ARG A 14 9.74 26.77 22.45
C ARG A 14 8.90 26.17 21.33
N ASN A 15 8.70 26.89 20.23
CA ASN A 15 8.07 26.36 19.01
C ASN A 15 8.89 25.22 18.39
N ASN A 16 10.22 25.37 18.30
CA ASN A 16 11.09 24.32 17.76
C ASN A 16 11.08 23.07 18.66
N LYS A 17 11.04 23.21 19.99
CA LYS A 17 10.89 22.06 20.92
C LYS A 17 9.54 21.35 20.75
N THR A 18 8.47 22.09 20.58
CA THR A 18 7.13 21.52 20.36
C THR A 18 7.03 20.85 19.00
N ILE A 19 7.61 21.45 17.95
CA ILE A 19 7.70 20.84 16.61
C ILE A 19 8.55 19.57 16.66
N ALA A 20 9.73 19.62 17.28
CA ALA A 20 10.60 18.44 17.42
C ALA A 20 9.94 17.30 18.21
N LYS A 21 9.23 17.64 19.31
CA LYS A 21 8.47 16.67 20.10
C LYS A 21 7.33 16.04 19.31
N ASN A 22 6.55 16.84 18.57
CA ASN A 22 5.46 16.34 17.73
C ASN A 22 5.98 15.50 16.57
N THR A 23 7.08 15.91 15.94
CA THR A 23 7.75 15.12 14.89
C THR A 23 8.27 13.80 15.45
N GLY A 24 8.90 13.83 16.65
CA GLY A 24 9.36 12.60 17.32
C GLY A 24 8.21 11.62 17.58
N TYR A 25 7.07 12.07 18.10
CA TYR A 25 5.89 11.20 18.31
C TYR A 25 5.37 10.61 17.00
N LEU A 26 5.26 11.43 15.95
CA LEU A 26 4.81 10.93 14.63
C LEU A 26 5.79 9.93 14.05
N THR A 27 7.09 10.15 14.22
CA THR A 27 8.13 9.20 13.77
C THR A 27 8.03 7.87 14.52
N ILE A 28 7.84 7.89 15.85
CA ILE A 28 7.66 6.66 16.64
C ILE A 28 6.41 5.90 16.16
N ILE A 29 5.29 6.59 15.96
CA ILE A 29 4.04 5.99 15.47
C ILE A 29 4.26 5.37 14.08
N GLU A 30 4.97 6.04 13.18
CA GLU A 30 5.32 5.51 11.87
C GLU A 30 6.25 4.30 11.95
N CYS A 31 7.24 4.31 12.83
CA CYS A 31 8.08 3.15 13.10
C CYS A 31 7.26 1.96 13.58
N VAL A 32 6.37 2.16 14.55
CA VAL A 32 5.45 1.12 15.02
C VAL A 32 4.62 0.58 13.86
N ARG A 33 4.05 1.44 13.04
CA ARG A 33 3.25 1.05 11.87
C ARG A 33 4.02 0.17 10.87
N ILE A 34 5.30 0.46 10.69
CA ILE A 34 6.14 -0.25 9.72
C ILE A 34 6.62 -1.59 10.30
N PHE A 35 7.07 -1.61 11.56
CA PHE A 35 7.72 -2.78 12.15
C PHE A 35 6.73 -3.80 12.75
N MET A 36 5.57 -3.36 13.27
CA MET A 36 4.60 -4.26 13.90
C MET A 36 4.12 -5.42 13.02
N PRO A 37 3.84 -5.23 11.72
CA PRO A 37 3.50 -6.37 10.85
C PRO A 37 4.60 -7.42 10.75
N PHE A 38 5.89 -6.98 10.85
CA PHE A 38 7.03 -7.90 10.81
C PHE A 38 7.21 -8.68 12.11
N VAL A 39 6.68 -8.19 13.22
CA VAL A 39 6.65 -8.93 14.50
C VAL A 39 5.56 -10.01 14.47
N ALA A 40 4.39 -9.69 13.91
CA ALA A 40 3.29 -10.64 13.79
C ALA A 40 3.53 -11.75 12.74
N LEU A 41 4.21 -11.40 11.65
CA LEU A 41 4.35 -12.27 10.49
C LEU A 41 5.06 -13.61 10.78
N PRO A 42 6.22 -13.65 11.46
CA PRO A 42 6.87 -14.91 11.84
C PRO A 42 5.97 -15.79 12.71
N TYR A 43 5.27 -15.18 13.66
CA TYR A 43 4.34 -15.90 14.52
C TYR A 43 3.21 -16.55 13.70
N ILE A 44 2.57 -15.77 12.81
CA ILE A 44 1.51 -16.28 11.93
C ILE A 44 2.02 -17.46 11.10
N ILE A 45 3.13 -17.27 10.36
CA ILE A 45 3.66 -18.29 9.46
C ILE A 45 4.02 -19.57 10.21
N ARG A 46 4.60 -19.46 11.41
CA ARG A 46 4.97 -20.64 12.22
C ARG A 46 3.76 -21.35 12.83
N THR A 47 2.70 -20.61 13.15
CA THR A 47 1.51 -21.16 13.80
C THR A 47 0.54 -21.76 12.79
N VAL A 48 0.25 -21.06 11.68
CA VAL A 48 -0.72 -21.56 10.69
C VAL A 48 -0.06 -22.35 9.55
N GLY A 49 1.26 -22.29 9.40
CA GLY A 49 2.00 -22.93 8.31
C GLY A 49 2.02 -22.10 7.02
N MET A 50 3.01 -22.41 6.16
CA MET A 50 3.22 -21.67 4.89
C MET A 50 2.05 -21.81 3.93
N GLU A 51 1.51 -23.03 3.77
CA GLU A 51 0.40 -23.30 2.86
C GLU A 51 -0.85 -22.48 3.23
N ARG A 52 -1.27 -22.53 4.50
CA ARG A 52 -2.44 -21.77 4.99
C ARG A 52 -2.21 -20.27 4.93
N TYR A 53 -0.99 -19.83 5.22
CA TYR A 53 -0.63 -18.42 5.06
C TYR A 53 -0.70 -17.97 3.58
N GLY A 54 -0.33 -18.84 2.64
CA GLY A 54 -0.47 -18.58 1.20
C GLY A 54 -1.94 -18.38 0.79
N MET A 55 -2.86 -19.18 1.35
CA MET A 55 -4.31 -18.98 1.12
C MET A 55 -4.77 -17.60 1.63
N VAL A 56 -4.31 -17.19 2.81
CA VAL A 56 -4.62 -15.85 3.35
C VAL A 56 -4.06 -14.74 2.45
N ALA A 57 -2.80 -14.88 2.00
CA ALA A 57 -2.16 -13.91 1.12
C ALA A 57 -2.87 -13.78 -0.24
N LEU A 58 -3.32 -14.89 -0.81
CA LEU A 58 -4.09 -14.89 -2.06
C LEU A 58 -5.45 -14.23 -1.87
N ALA A 59 -6.19 -14.57 -0.80
CA ALA A 59 -7.47 -13.96 -0.49
C ALA A 59 -7.35 -12.45 -0.29
N GLN A 60 -6.34 -11.99 0.45
CA GLN A 60 -6.04 -10.56 0.61
C GLN A 60 -5.69 -9.89 -0.72
N THR A 61 -4.97 -10.58 -1.61
CA THR A 61 -4.64 -10.06 -2.95
C THR A 61 -5.88 -9.89 -3.80
N ILE A 62 -6.82 -10.83 -3.78
CA ILE A 62 -8.09 -10.72 -4.48
C ILE A 62 -8.90 -9.54 -3.94
N VAL A 63 -8.95 -9.37 -2.63
CA VAL A 63 -9.65 -8.25 -1.98
C VAL A 63 -9.04 -6.89 -2.36
N GLN A 64 -7.73 -6.80 -2.62
CA GLN A 64 -7.10 -5.57 -3.10
C GLN A 64 -7.68 -5.07 -4.43
N TYR A 65 -8.10 -5.97 -5.34
CA TYR A 65 -8.78 -5.56 -6.57
C TYR A 65 -10.15 -4.95 -6.28
N PHE A 66 -10.93 -5.53 -5.35
CA PHE A 66 -12.19 -4.93 -4.90
C PHE A 66 -11.99 -3.55 -4.27
N ILE A 67 -10.97 -3.39 -3.44
CA ILE A 67 -10.62 -2.10 -2.82
C ILE A 67 -10.36 -1.02 -3.88
N VAL A 68 -9.64 -1.34 -4.96
CA VAL A 68 -9.38 -0.38 -6.06
C VAL A 68 -10.66 -0.02 -6.80
N VAL A 69 -11.59 -0.97 -6.98
CA VAL A 69 -12.90 -0.70 -7.58
C VAL A 69 -13.73 0.21 -6.67
N ILE A 70 -13.78 -0.07 -5.36
CA ILE A 70 -14.55 0.73 -4.39
C ILE A 70 -14.00 2.15 -4.27
N ASN A 71 -12.67 2.30 -4.26
CA ASN A 71 -12.04 3.61 -4.19
C ASN A 71 -12.19 4.43 -5.48
N PHE A 72 -12.28 3.79 -6.62
CA PHE A 72 -12.57 4.34 -7.94
C PHE A 72 -11.81 5.65 -8.28
N GLY A 73 -10.60 5.83 -7.78
CA GLY A 73 -9.84 7.08 -7.95
C GLY A 73 -10.38 8.28 -7.18
N LEU A 74 -11.48 8.10 -6.40
CA LEU A 74 -12.06 9.12 -5.55
C LEU A 74 -11.12 9.60 -4.44
N ASP A 75 -10.12 8.77 -4.09
CA ASP A 75 -9.05 9.10 -3.17
C ASP A 75 -8.14 10.23 -3.69
N ILE A 76 -8.16 10.53 -4.99
CA ILE A 76 -7.40 11.63 -5.61
C ILE A 76 -8.34 12.80 -5.95
N SER A 77 -9.43 12.54 -6.68
CA SER A 77 -10.35 13.60 -7.12
C SER A 77 -11.01 14.30 -5.93
N ALA A 78 -11.51 13.55 -4.94
CA ALA A 78 -12.16 14.13 -3.78
C ALA A 78 -11.20 14.91 -2.87
N VAL A 79 -9.91 14.53 -2.76
CA VAL A 79 -8.93 15.32 -2.01
C VAL A 79 -8.83 16.73 -2.56
N LYS A 80 -8.79 16.88 -3.89
CA LYS A 80 -8.76 18.19 -4.56
C LYS A 80 -10.00 19.00 -4.21
N ASP A 81 -11.19 18.41 -4.39
CA ASP A 81 -12.46 19.11 -4.15
C ASP A 81 -12.61 19.53 -2.69
N VAL A 82 -12.25 18.68 -1.74
CA VAL A 82 -12.26 19.00 -0.30
C VAL A 82 -11.27 20.11 0.02
N SER A 83 -10.07 20.10 -0.57
CA SER A 83 -9.06 21.13 -0.30
C SER A 83 -9.48 22.51 -0.80
N VAL A 84 -10.15 22.58 -1.95
CA VAL A 84 -10.68 23.83 -2.52
C VAL A 84 -11.82 24.39 -1.67
N HIS A 85 -12.70 23.53 -1.15
CA HIS A 85 -13.89 23.91 -0.40
C HIS A 85 -13.74 23.76 1.12
N ARG A 86 -12.51 23.67 1.65
CA ARG A 86 -12.26 23.35 3.07
C ARG A 86 -12.93 24.27 4.08
N ASN A 87 -13.24 25.51 3.71
CA ASN A 87 -13.91 26.51 4.57
C ASN A 87 -15.43 26.56 4.34
N ASP A 88 -15.97 25.85 3.36
CA ASP A 88 -17.41 25.80 3.06
C ASP A 88 -18.02 24.47 3.52
N LYS A 89 -18.65 24.49 4.71
CA LYS A 89 -19.30 23.29 5.28
C LYS A 89 -20.43 22.74 4.42
N LEU A 90 -21.14 23.58 3.67
CA LEU A 90 -22.25 23.14 2.83
C LEU A 90 -21.71 22.37 1.61
N ALA A 91 -20.66 22.90 1.00
CA ALA A 91 -19.96 22.20 -0.09
C ALA A 91 -19.34 20.90 0.41
N LEU A 92 -18.65 20.90 1.56
CA LEU A 92 -18.07 19.67 2.15
C LEU A 92 -19.14 18.61 2.43
N ASN A 93 -20.30 18.98 2.97
CA ASN A 93 -21.41 18.04 3.19
C ASN A 93 -21.87 17.38 1.88
N ARG A 94 -21.97 18.14 0.79
CA ARG A 94 -22.34 17.62 -0.54
C ARG A 94 -21.28 16.70 -1.10
N ILE A 95 -20.00 17.11 -1.05
CA ILE A 95 -18.86 16.32 -1.54
C ILE A 95 -18.80 14.98 -0.78
N VAL A 96 -18.80 15.02 0.56
CA VAL A 96 -18.71 13.83 1.40
C VAL A 96 -19.89 12.88 1.14
N SER A 97 -21.11 13.40 1.07
CA SER A 97 -22.29 12.59 0.79
C SER A 97 -22.21 11.91 -0.58
N THR A 98 -21.73 12.65 -1.60
CA THR A 98 -21.59 12.12 -2.97
C THR A 98 -20.54 11.01 -3.04
N VAL A 99 -19.37 11.22 -2.45
CA VAL A 99 -18.29 10.23 -2.44
C VAL A 99 -18.71 8.96 -1.69
N LEU A 100 -19.32 9.10 -0.51
CA LEU A 100 -19.80 7.95 0.25
C LEU A 100 -20.90 7.18 -0.48
N PHE A 101 -21.79 7.88 -1.17
CA PHE A 101 -22.84 7.26 -1.97
C PHE A 101 -22.27 6.45 -3.14
N ILE A 102 -21.30 7.01 -3.89
CA ILE A 102 -20.62 6.28 -4.98
C ILE A 102 -19.90 5.04 -4.42
N LYS A 103 -19.13 5.19 -3.35
CA LYS A 103 -18.42 4.08 -2.70
C LYS A 103 -19.38 3.01 -2.19
N LEU A 104 -20.54 3.39 -1.66
CA LEU A 104 -21.56 2.44 -1.21
C LEU A 104 -22.10 1.60 -2.37
N ILE A 105 -22.44 2.24 -3.50
CA ILE A 105 -22.90 1.52 -4.69
C ILE A 105 -21.82 0.55 -5.20
N LEU A 106 -20.58 1.01 -5.28
CA LEU A 106 -19.46 0.17 -5.71
C LEU A 106 -19.17 -0.96 -4.72
N PHE A 107 -19.32 -0.72 -3.41
CA PHE A 107 -19.21 -1.78 -2.39
C PHE A 107 -20.30 -2.84 -2.55
N LEU A 108 -21.55 -2.45 -2.79
CA LEU A 108 -22.64 -3.39 -3.02
C LEU A 108 -22.43 -4.19 -4.32
N LEU A 109 -21.95 -3.54 -5.38
CA LEU A 109 -21.56 -4.22 -6.62
C LEU A 109 -20.43 -5.24 -6.38
N CYS A 110 -19.37 -4.84 -5.67
CA CYS A 110 -18.27 -5.74 -5.32
C CYS A 110 -18.72 -6.90 -4.41
N SER A 111 -19.67 -6.65 -3.49
CA SER A 111 -20.26 -7.70 -2.65
C SER A 111 -21.02 -8.72 -3.50
N PHE A 112 -21.79 -8.25 -4.49
CA PHE A 112 -22.48 -9.13 -5.42
C PHE A 112 -21.50 -9.95 -6.27
N VAL A 113 -20.45 -9.32 -6.81
CA VAL A 113 -19.40 -10.01 -7.58
C VAL A 113 -18.67 -11.04 -6.71
N LEU A 114 -18.40 -10.74 -5.45
CA LEU A 114 -17.81 -11.70 -4.50
C LEU A 114 -18.72 -12.92 -4.32
N LEU A 115 -20.02 -12.72 -4.09
CA LEU A 115 -20.99 -13.82 -3.92
C LEU A 115 -21.04 -14.72 -5.15
N VAL A 116 -21.09 -14.13 -6.36
CA VAL A 116 -21.02 -14.89 -7.61
C VAL A 116 -19.67 -15.61 -7.73
N GLY A 117 -18.55 -14.94 -7.40
CA GLY A 117 -17.22 -15.55 -7.41
C GLY A 117 -17.11 -16.77 -6.47
N MET A 118 -17.77 -16.74 -5.32
CA MET A 118 -17.82 -17.88 -4.39
C MET A 118 -18.61 -19.09 -4.94
N LEU A 119 -19.39 -18.92 -5.99
CA LEU A 119 -20.12 -20.01 -6.65
C LEU A 119 -19.36 -20.56 -7.87
N VAL A 120 -18.50 -19.75 -8.50
CA VAL A 120 -17.89 -20.08 -9.80
C VAL A 120 -16.39 -20.38 -9.66
N VAL A 121 -15.68 -19.68 -8.76
CA VAL A 121 -14.22 -19.79 -8.65
C VAL A 121 -13.86 -20.84 -7.58
N PRO A 122 -13.21 -21.97 -7.94
CA PRO A 122 -12.95 -23.07 -7.02
C PRO A 122 -12.23 -22.67 -5.72
N PHE A 123 -11.22 -21.78 -5.81
CA PHE A 123 -10.53 -21.28 -4.63
C PHE A 123 -11.46 -20.54 -3.67
N MET A 124 -12.36 -19.68 -4.19
CA MET A 124 -13.29 -18.92 -3.37
C MET A 124 -14.39 -19.82 -2.80
N GLU A 125 -14.82 -20.82 -3.55
CA GLU A 125 -15.81 -21.80 -3.11
C GLU A 125 -15.29 -22.62 -1.93
N GLN A 126 -14.07 -23.13 -2.01
CA GLN A 126 -13.44 -23.90 -0.94
C GLN A 126 -13.10 -23.07 0.30
N ASN A 127 -12.84 -21.77 0.11
CA ASN A 127 -12.40 -20.86 1.18
C ASN A 127 -13.41 -19.74 1.47
N LYS A 128 -14.72 -20.03 1.48
CA LYS A 128 -15.81 -19.04 1.65
C LYS A 128 -15.63 -18.17 2.88
N ILE A 129 -15.33 -18.78 4.03
CA ILE A 129 -15.16 -18.07 5.31
C ILE A 129 -13.96 -17.12 5.24
N LEU A 130 -12.83 -17.59 4.70
CA LEU A 130 -11.64 -16.75 4.50
C LEU A 130 -11.93 -15.55 3.60
N MET A 131 -12.63 -15.77 2.48
CA MET A 131 -12.99 -14.71 1.54
C MET A 131 -13.93 -13.68 2.16
N LEU A 132 -14.94 -14.11 2.93
CA LEU A 132 -15.83 -13.20 3.67
C LEU A 132 -15.07 -12.38 4.69
N PHE A 133 -14.19 -13.01 5.48
CA PHE A 133 -13.38 -12.32 6.48
C PHE A 133 -12.40 -11.31 5.84
N ALA A 134 -11.75 -11.69 4.75
CA ALA A 134 -10.88 -10.77 4.02
C ALA A 134 -11.65 -9.60 3.41
N PHE A 135 -12.85 -9.85 2.84
CA PHE A 135 -13.69 -8.84 2.21
C PHE A 135 -14.23 -7.79 3.19
N LEU A 136 -14.33 -8.11 4.48
CA LEU A 136 -14.69 -7.11 5.51
C LEU A 136 -13.74 -5.90 5.49
N THR A 137 -12.50 -6.04 4.98
CA THR A 137 -11.59 -4.91 4.78
C THR A 137 -12.18 -3.87 3.82
N CYS A 138 -12.98 -4.28 2.83
CA CYS A 138 -13.66 -3.35 1.91
C CYS A 138 -14.64 -2.43 2.63
N LEU A 139 -15.27 -2.89 3.72
CA LEU A 139 -16.14 -2.06 4.55
C LEU A 139 -15.33 -0.93 5.21
N SER A 140 -14.08 -1.17 5.59
CA SER A 140 -13.22 -0.11 6.14
C SER A 140 -12.93 1.00 5.14
N GLU A 141 -12.84 0.70 3.84
CA GLU A 141 -12.61 1.70 2.78
C GLU A 141 -13.83 2.63 2.58
N LEU A 142 -15.02 2.15 2.93
CA LEU A 142 -16.23 2.97 2.98
C LEU A 142 -16.24 3.88 4.22
N LEU A 143 -15.85 3.32 5.38
CA LEU A 143 -15.94 3.98 6.68
C LEU A 143 -14.75 4.91 6.97
N PHE A 144 -13.60 4.73 6.32
CA PHE A 144 -12.40 5.51 6.58
C PHE A 144 -12.16 6.58 5.50
N PRO A 145 -12.66 7.81 5.68
CA PRO A 145 -12.56 8.89 4.68
C PRO A 145 -11.16 9.53 4.70
N VAL A 146 -10.13 8.77 4.36
CA VAL A 146 -8.73 9.24 4.30
C VAL A 146 -8.61 10.49 3.43
N TRP A 147 -9.27 10.48 2.26
CA TRP A 147 -9.30 11.59 1.31
C TRP A 147 -9.84 12.89 1.91
N TYR A 148 -10.83 12.82 2.84
CA TYR A 148 -11.34 13.99 3.53
C TYR A 148 -10.30 14.60 4.45
N TYR A 149 -9.68 13.77 5.33
CA TYR A 149 -8.65 14.25 6.26
C TYR A 149 -7.39 14.75 5.55
N GLN A 150 -7.07 14.19 4.39
CA GLN A 150 -6.01 14.71 3.52
C GLN A 150 -6.36 16.08 2.97
N GLY A 151 -7.59 16.26 2.46
CA GLY A 151 -8.06 17.51 1.89
C GLY A 151 -8.12 18.66 2.91
N ILE A 152 -8.46 18.37 4.17
CA ILE A 152 -8.45 19.37 5.26
C ILE A 152 -7.10 19.47 6.00
N GLU A 153 -6.05 18.82 5.50
CA GLU A 153 -4.68 18.80 6.04
C GLU A 153 -4.56 18.25 7.48
N LYS A 154 -5.49 17.41 7.93
CA LYS A 154 -5.49 16.78 9.26
C LYS A 154 -4.86 15.38 9.23
N MET A 155 -3.63 15.26 8.73
CA MET A 155 -2.89 13.99 8.56
C MET A 155 -2.71 13.19 9.86
N LYS A 156 -2.64 13.87 11.02
CA LYS A 156 -2.48 13.22 12.34
C LYS A 156 -3.57 12.19 12.63
N TYR A 157 -4.83 12.48 12.24
CA TYR A 157 -5.94 11.54 12.44
C TYR A 157 -5.73 10.24 11.67
N ILE A 158 -5.28 10.35 10.42
CA ILE A 158 -5.00 9.17 9.56
C ILE A 158 -3.92 8.31 10.21
N THR A 159 -2.81 8.93 10.65
CA THR A 159 -1.69 8.21 11.24
C THR A 159 -2.09 7.50 12.54
N ILE A 160 -2.77 8.19 13.46
CA ILE A 160 -3.20 7.61 14.74
C ILE A 160 -4.16 6.45 14.51
N VAL A 161 -5.19 6.64 13.69
CA VAL A 161 -6.21 5.64 13.42
C VAL A 161 -5.62 4.39 12.75
N ARG A 162 -4.76 4.56 11.74
CA ARG A 162 -4.07 3.43 11.08
C ARG A 162 -3.13 2.69 12.03
N SER A 163 -2.38 3.42 12.86
CA SER A 163 -1.46 2.78 13.81
C SER A 163 -2.20 1.99 14.88
N SER A 164 -3.35 2.51 15.37
CA SER A 164 -4.21 1.80 16.31
C SER A 164 -4.76 0.50 15.71
N SER A 165 -5.17 0.52 14.43
CA SER A 165 -5.61 -0.67 13.71
C SER A 165 -4.52 -1.75 13.66
N ILE A 166 -3.28 -1.36 13.34
CA ILE A 166 -2.15 -2.30 13.25
C ILE A 166 -1.79 -2.87 14.61
N LEU A 167 -1.79 -2.02 15.65
CA LEU A 167 -1.56 -2.49 17.03
C LEU A 167 -2.63 -3.47 17.47
N PHE A 168 -3.92 -3.15 17.24
CA PHE A 168 -5.03 -4.06 17.51
C PHE A 168 -4.85 -5.40 16.80
N TYR A 169 -4.56 -5.38 15.49
CA TYR A 169 -4.30 -6.58 14.71
C TYR A 169 -3.16 -7.39 15.30
N THR A 170 -2.01 -6.76 15.53
CA THR A 170 -0.83 -7.47 16.05
C THR A 170 -1.09 -8.10 17.42
N CYS A 171 -1.68 -7.37 18.36
CA CYS A 171 -2.01 -7.92 19.68
C CYS A 171 -3.04 -9.06 19.57
N SER A 172 -4.07 -8.89 18.75
CA SER A 172 -5.12 -9.89 18.55
C SER A 172 -4.58 -11.19 17.95
N VAL A 173 -3.62 -11.09 17.02
CA VAL A 173 -2.98 -12.27 16.41
C VAL A 173 -2.32 -13.14 17.48
N PHE A 174 -1.57 -12.59 18.43
CA PHE A 174 -0.93 -13.35 19.50
C PHE A 174 -1.90 -13.98 20.49
N ILE A 175 -3.11 -13.43 20.63
CA ILE A 175 -4.14 -13.93 21.55
C ILE A 175 -4.97 -15.03 20.91
N PHE A 176 -5.41 -14.83 19.67
CA PHE A 176 -6.43 -15.65 19.03
C PHE A 176 -5.90 -16.72 18.07
N ILE A 177 -4.71 -16.50 17.43
CA ILE A 177 -4.16 -17.48 16.50
C ILE A 177 -3.29 -18.48 17.29
N ARG A 178 -3.71 -19.74 17.32
CA ARG A 178 -3.03 -20.79 18.10
C ARG A 178 -2.73 -22.06 17.32
N GLY A 179 -3.33 -22.25 16.15
CA GLY A 179 -3.17 -23.45 15.35
C GLY A 179 -3.39 -23.21 13.87
N GLU A 180 -3.16 -24.24 13.08
CA GLU A 180 -3.31 -24.19 11.63
C GLU A 180 -4.74 -23.89 11.18
N SER A 181 -5.76 -24.38 11.90
CA SER A 181 -7.18 -24.15 11.63
C SER A 181 -7.58 -22.68 11.74
N ASP A 182 -6.80 -21.86 12.45
CA ASP A 182 -7.13 -20.46 12.72
C ASP A 182 -6.73 -19.52 11.57
N TYR A 183 -6.22 -20.04 10.45
CA TYR A 183 -5.78 -19.22 9.32
C TYR A 183 -6.84 -18.24 8.79
N PRO A 184 -8.17 -18.52 8.77
CA PRO A 184 -9.15 -17.53 8.33
C PRO A 184 -9.27 -16.36 9.31
N GLN A 185 -9.02 -16.63 10.61
CA GLN A 185 -9.06 -15.60 11.65
C GLN A 185 -7.97 -14.53 11.43
N VAL A 186 -6.85 -14.87 10.78
CA VAL A 186 -5.82 -13.89 10.43
C VAL A 186 -6.41 -12.75 9.56
N ALA A 187 -7.21 -13.11 8.56
CA ALA A 187 -7.90 -12.14 7.72
C ALA A 187 -9.00 -11.39 8.50
N LEU A 188 -9.74 -12.10 9.37
CA LEU A 188 -10.77 -11.49 10.21
C LEU A 188 -10.20 -10.43 11.14
N LEU A 189 -9.14 -10.75 11.89
CA LEU A 189 -8.54 -9.84 12.86
C LEU A 189 -7.98 -8.58 12.17
N GLN A 190 -7.36 -8.74 11.00
CA GLN A 190 -6.90 -7.61 10.20
C GLN A 190 -8.06 -6.73 9.73
N SER A 191 -9.12 -7.35 9.20
CA SER A 191 -10.31 -6.64 8.73
C SER A 191 -11.03 -5.94 9.89
N MET A 192 -11.18 -6.60 11.04
CA MET A 192 -11.76 -5.99 12.24
C MET A 192 -10.99 -4.77 12.72
N GLY A 193 -9.64 -4.85 12.76
CA GLY A 193 -8.81 -3.70 13.10
C GLY A 193 -9.04 -2.52 12.16
N ASN A 194 -9.13 -2.79 10.86
CA ASN A 194 -9.40 -1.77 9.85
C ASN A 194 -10.82 -1.21 9.96
N VAL A 195 -11.84 -2.04 10.19
CA VAL A 195 -13.23 -1.61 10.35
C VAL A 195 -13.41 -0.78 11.62
N LEU A 196 -12.83 -1.20 12.74
CA LEU A 196 -12.85 -0.41 13.99
C LEU A 196 -12.20 0.97 13.79
N ALA A 197 -11.05 1.01 13.13
CA ALA A 197 -10.39 2.26 12.75
C ALA A 197 -11.28 3.12 11.84
N GLY A 198 -11.94 2.50 10.88
CA GLY A 198 -12.90 3.15 9.98
C GLY A 198 -14.09 3.73 10.75
N MET A 199 -14.69 2.96 11.66
CA MET A 199 -15.82 3.42 12.49
C MET A 199 -15.44 4.62 13.38
N ILE A 200 -14.27 4.58 14.03
CA ILE A 200 -13.77 5.70 14.84
C ILE A 200 -13.59 6.94 13.95
N SER A 201 -12.96 6.75 12.78
CA SER A 201 -12.72 7.85 11.84
C SER A 201 -14.02 8.44 11.30
N PHE A 202 -14.99 7.60 10.98
CA PHE A 202 -16.31 8.00 10.52
C PHE A 202 -17.11 8.75 11.62
N TYR A 203 -17.03 8.28 12.85
CA TYR A 203 -17.60 8.97 14.00
C TYR A 203 -16.99 10.37 14.17
N CYS A 204 -15.67 10.50 14.08
CA CYS A 204 -14.96 11.78 14.11
C CYS A 204 -15.42 12.69 12.96
N LEU A 205 -15.61 12.16 11.74
CA LEU A 205 -16.11 12.91 10.60
C LEU A 205 -17.50 13.52 10.87
N LEU A 206 -18.43 12.74 11.43
CA LEU A 206 -19.79 13.20 11.67
C LEU A 206 -19.88 14.14 12.87
N ARG A 207 -19.18 13.82 13.97
CA ARG A 207 -19.32 14.55 15.24
C ARG A 207 -18.33 15.69 15.42
N LEU A 208 -17.03 15.44 15.16
CA LEU A 208 -15.99 16.45 15.39
C LEU A 208 -15.89 17.43 14.22
N GLU A 209 -15.97 16.94 12.99
CA GLU A 209 -15.96 17.80 11.81
C GLU A 209 -17.36 18.36 11.49
N GLY A 210 -18.42 17.81 12.10
CA GLY A 210 -19.80 18.30 11.97
C GLY A 210 -20.37 18.11 10.56
N ILE A 211 -19.92 17.08 9.84
CA ILE A 211 -20.43 16.76 8.51
C ILE A 211 -21.83 16.17 8.64
N ARG A 212 -22.75 16.70 7.84
CA ARG A 212 -24.13 16.23 7.75
C ARG A 212 -24.34 15.54 6.41
N LEU A 213 -24.64 14.26 6.46
CA LEU A 213 -24.92 13.48 5.25
C LEU A 213 -26.28 13.89 4.67
N LYS A 214 -26.33 14.08 3.37
CA LYS A 214 -27.53 14.41 2.58
C LYS A 214 -27.59 13.51 1.37
N VAL A 215 -28.80 13.26 0.89
CA VAL A 215 -28.96 12.53 -0.39
C VAL A 215 -28.30 13.38 -1.50
N PRO A 216 -27.32 12.80 -2.22
CA PRO A 216 -26.61 13.54 -3.27
C PRO A 216 -27.48 13.76 -4.50
N CYS A 217 -27.24 14.86 -5.22
CA CYS A 217 -27.88 15.11 -6.52
C CYS A 217 -27.24 14.20 -7.59
N CYS A 218 -28.06 13.56 -8.41
CA CYS A 218 -27.60 12.70 -9.51
C CYS A 218 -26.55 13.36 -10.41
N ALA A 219 -26.74 14.62 -10.76
CA ALA A 219 -25.80 15.36 -11.60
C ALA A 219 -24.40 15.44 -10.96
N MET A 220 -24.32 15.64 -9.64
CA MET A 220 -23.03 15.68 -8.93
C MET A 220 -22.40 14.29 -8.84
N VAL A 221 -23.21 13.24 -8.65
CA VAL A 221 -22.73 11.84 -8.64
C VAL A 221 -22.07 11.50 -9.98
N TRP A 222 -22.77 11.75 -11.10
CA TRP A 222 -22.25 11.50 -12.44
C TRP A 222 -20.98 12.32 -12.72
N LYS A 223 -20.98 13.61 -12.37
CA LYS A 223 -19.80 14.47 -12.54
C LYS A 223 -18.58 13.91 -11.81
N MET A 224 -18.69 13.64 -10.52
CA MET A 224 -17.57 13.12 -9.72
C MET A 224 -17.14 11.72 -10.18
N PHE A 225 -18.07 10.88 -10.60
CA PHE A 225 -17.78 9.56 -11.12
C PHE A 225 -16.90 9.67 -12.38
N PHE A 226 -17.30 10.44 -13.39
CA PHE A 226 -16.52 10.56 -14.63
C PHE A 226 -15.21 11.31 -14.43
N GLU A 227 -15.14 12.30 -13.55
CA GLU A 227 -13.87 12.97 -13.19
C GLU A 227 -12.88 12.02 -12.51
N SER A 228 -13.36 10.96 -11.86
CA SER A 228 -12.52 9.97 -11.18
C SER A 228 -12.01 8.85 -12.09
N VAL A 229 -12.66 8.62 -13.26
CA VAL A 229 -12.30 7.53 -14.20
C VAL A 229 -10.81 7.53 -14.59
N PRO A 230 -10.18 8.66 -14.98
CA PRO A 230 -8.77 8.66 -15.36
C PRO A 230 -7.85 8.25 -14.19
N PHE A 231 -8.18 8.67 -12.97
CA PHE A 231 -7.44 8.29 -11.76
C PHE A 231 -7.61 6.81 -11.43
N TRP A 232 -8.82 6.27 -11.65
CA TRP A 232 -9.08 4.84 -11.48
C TRP A 232 -8.25 3.97 -12.42
N PHE A 233 -8.18 4.32 -13.71
CA PHE A 233 -7.32 3.61 -14.66
C PHE A 233 -5.85 3.62 -14.26
N SER A 234 -5.36 4.74 -13.74
CA SER A 234 -3.99 4.82 -13.21
C SER A 234 -3.80 3.90 -12.00
N ARG A 235 -4.75 3.89 -11.06
CA ARG A 235 -4.69 3.07 -9.85
C ARG A 235 -4.79 1.58 -10.15
N ILE A 236 -5.71 1.17 -11.03
CA ILE A 236 -5.86 -0.24 -11.38
C ILE A 236 -4.61 -0.77 -12.06
N SER A 237 -3.94 0.02 -12.92
CA SER A 237 -2.67 -0.36 -13.56
C SER A 237 -1.58 -0.63 -12.53
N VAL A 238 -1.43 0.23 -11.53
CA VAL A 238 -0.44 0.04 -10.46
C VAL A 238 -0.74 -1.21 -9.63
N ILE A 239 -1.98 -1.41 -9.20
CA ILE A 239 -2.37 -2.57 -8.39
C ILE A 239 -2.27 -3.87 -9.21
N PHE A 240 -2.65 -3.81 -10.50
CA PHE A 240 -2.52 -4.95 -11.39
C PHE A 240 -1.05 -5.35 -11.54
N ASN A 241 -0.17 -4.41 -11.81
CA ASN A 241 1.27 -4.66 -11.92
C ASN A 241 1.86 -5.28 -10.64
N THR A 242 1.47 -4.79 -9.47
CA THR A 242 2.02 -5.27 -8.19
C THR A 242 1.45 -6.61 -7.73
N ASN A 243 0.20 -6.94 -8.08
CA ASN A 243 -0.50 -8.12 -7.59
C ASN A 243 -0.71 -9.22 -8.64
N LEU A 244 -0.53 -8.91 -9.94
CA LEU A 244 -0.72 -9.89 -11.02
C LEU A 244 0.11 -11.16 -10.79
N ALA A 245 1.37 -11.00 -10.44
CA ALA A 245 2.26 -12.12 -10.17
C ALA A 245 1.72 -13.05 -9.08
N LYS A 246 1.20 -12.49 -7.97
CA LYS A 246 0.61 -13.30 -6.89
C LYS A 246 -0.68 -13.99 -7.31
N THR A 247 -1.53 -13.28 -8.03
CA THR A 247 -2.79 -13.85 -8.53
C THR A 247 -2.53 -15.02 -9.46
N VAL A 248 -1.63 -14.84 -10.41
CA VAL A 248 -1.24 -15.91 -11.35
C VAL A 248 -0.53 -17.05 -10.61
N SER A 249 0.32 -16.72 -9.64
CA SER A 249 0.95 -17.75 -8.80
C SER A 249 -0.09 -18.58 -8.03
N GLY A 250 -1.16 -17.97 -7.56
CA GLY A 250 -2.23 -18.68 -6.87
C GLY A 250 -3.07 -19.59 -7.76
N ILE A 251 -3.05 -19.38 -9.09
CA ILE A 251 -3.75 -20.23 -10.07
C ILE A 251 -2.88 -21.40 -10.51
N PHE A 252 -1.59 -21.20 -10.68
CA PHE A 252 -0.70 -22.15 -11.34
C PHE A 252 0.29 -22.86 -10.40
N PHE A 253 0.53 -22.34 -9.20
CA PHE A 253 1.51 -22.88 -8.25
C PHE A 253 0.87 -23.28 -6.94
N THR A 254 1.66 -23.88 -6.05
CA THR A 254 1.23 -24.26 -4.70
C THR A 254 0.99 -23.04 -3.80
N MET A 255 0.17 -23.18 -2.78
CA MET A 255 -0.06 -22.09 -1.82
C MET A 255 1.21 -21.78 -0.99
N GLU A 256 2.10 -22.75 -0.79
CA GLU A 256 3.42 -22.48 -0.21
C GLU A 256 4.27 -21.54 -1.08
N SER A 257 4.25 -21.72 -2.40
CA SER A 257 4.94 -20.83 -3.33
C SER A 257 4.34 -19.43 -3.32
N VAL A 258 3.02 -19.29 -3.18
CA VAL A 258 2.36 -17.98 -3.01
C VAL A 258 2.81 -17.32 -1.70
N ALA A 259 2.90 -18.09 -0.61
CA ALA A 259 3.38 -17.58 0.68
C ALA A 259 4.85 -17.14 0.60
N ALA A 260 5.70 -17.93 -0.06
CA ALA A 260 7.11 -17.59 -0.27
C ALA A 260 7.27 -16.29 -1.08
N PHE A 261 6.46 -16.12 -2.13
CA PHE A 261 6.41 -14.91 -2.94
C PHE A 261 5.94 -13.68 -2.11
N GLU A 262 4.87 -13.84 -1.34
CA GLU A 262 4.35 -12.78 -0.46
C GLU A 262 5.37 -12.37 0.60
N LEU A 263 6.06 -13.34 1.23
CA LEU A 263 7.12 -13.07 2.21
C LEU A 263 8.27 -12.30 1.57
N ALA A 264 8.76 -12.75 0.42
CA ALA A 264 9.82 -12.07 -0.32
C ALA A 264 9.42 -10.64 -0.72
N GLN A 265 8.17 -10.44 -1.18
CA GLN A 265 7.64 -9.14 -1.52
C GLN A 265 7.51 -8.21 -0.30
N LYS A 266 7.04 -8.73 0.84
CA LYS A 266 6.95 -7.95 2.09
C LYS A 266 8.31 -7.49 2.58
N VAL A 267 9.30 -8.38 2.59
CA VAL A 267 10.69 -8.03 2.95
C VAL A 267 11.24 -6.99 1.97
N SER A 268 11.06 -7.18 0.66
CA SER A 268 11.44 -6.22 -0.37
C SER A 268 10.82 -4.83 -0.13
N ASN A 269 9.54 -4.78 0.18
CA ASN A 269 8.83 -3.53 0.48
C ASN A 269 9.40 -2.82 1.71
N ALA A 270 9.72 -3.57 2.77
CA ALA A 270 10.32 -3.02 3.99
C ALA A 270 11.72 -2.43 3.74
N VAL A 271 12.53 -3.13 2.97
CA VAL A 271 13.89 -2.69 2.60
C VAL A 271 13.88 -1.39 1.79
N ARG A 272 12.83 -1.16 1.01
CA ARG A 272 12.66 0.08 0.24
C ARG A 272 12.20 1.29 1.08
N ILE A 273 11.74 1.10 2.32
CA ILE A 273 11.26 2.22 3.14
C ILE A 273 12.33 3.29 3.33
N PRO A 274 13.58 2.98 3.75
CA PRO A 274 14.61 4.00 3.92
C PRO A 274 14.96 4.76 2.62
N THR A 275 15.01 4.05 1.48
CA THR A 275 15.26 4.70 0.18
C THR A 275 14.10 5.61 -0.23
N ASN A 276 12.86 5.20 0.02
CA ASN A 276 11.67 6.02 -0.23
C ASN A 276 11.63 7.27 0.66
N MET A 277 12.00 7.15 1.94
CA MET A 277 12.10 8.30 2.86
C MET A 277 13.17 9.30 2.37
N LEU A 278 14.33 8.80 1.93
CA LEU A 278 15.39 9.63 1.36
C LEU A 278 14.90 10.37 0.11
N ASN A 279 14.22 9.68 -0.79
CA ASN A 279 13.64 10.26 -2.01
C ASN A 279 12.61 11.36 -1.67
N GLN A 280 11.71 11.10 -0.71
CA GLN A 280 10.70 12.07 -0.27
C GLN A 280 11.32 13.31 0.39
N ALA A 281 12.38 13.14 1.18
CA ALA A 281 13.07 14.26 1.83
C ALA A 281 13.77 15.18 0.83
N VAL A 282 14.34 14.62 -0.25
CA VAL A 282 15.11 15.37 -1.25
C VAL A 282 14.23 15.94 -2.36
N TYR A 283 13.07 15.36 -2.63
CA TYR A 283 12.15 15.78 -3.69
C TYR A 283 11.84 17.29 -3.71
N PRO A 284 11.47 17.96 -2.58
CA PRO A 284 11.17 19.40 -2.61
C PRO A 284 12.38 20.26 -2.95
N HIS A 285 13.58 19.81 -2.55
CA HIS A 285 14.82 20.51 -2.89
C HIS A 285 15.12 20.43 -4.40
N ILE A 286 15.01 19.23 -4.98
CA ILE A 286 15.19 19.03 -6.42
C ILE A 286 14.18 19.85 -7.21
N ALA A 287 12.89 19.78 -6.84
CA ALA A 287 11.82 20.50 -7.54
C ALA A 287 12.03 22.02 -7.54
N ARG A 288 12.62 22.57 -6.45
CA ARG A 288 12.88 24.01 -6.33
C ARG A 288 14.15 24.46 -7.03
N THR A 289 15.24 23.70 -6.92
CA THR A 289 16.57 24.14 -7.38
C THR A 289 16.89 23.67 -8.80
N GLN A 290 16.36 22.52 -9.21
CA GLN A 290 16.63 21.85 -10.49
C GLN A 290 18.14 21.72 -10.81
N ASP A 291 18.99 21.65 -9.75
CA ASP A 291 20.43 21.56 -9.89
C ASP A 291 20.83 20.15 -10.36
N LYS A 292 21.25 20.05 -11.62
CA LYS A 292 21.67 18.78 -12.25
C LYS A 292 22.87 18.15 -11.55
N ARG A 293 23.80 18.93 -10.98
CA ARG A 293 24.98 18.40 -10.28
C ARG A 293 24.59 17.77 -8.93
N PHE A 294 23.69 18.44 -8.20
CA PHE A 294 23.12 17.89 -6.98
C PHE A 294 22.36 16.59 -7.26
N VAL A 295 21.51 16.60 -8.29
CA VAL A 295 20.70 15.43 -8.68
C VAL A 295 21.60 14.25 -9.07
N ALA A 296 22.64 14.46 -9.87
CA ALA A 296 23.58 13.40 -10.24
C ALA A 296 24.26 12.77 -9.01
N ARG A 297 24.73 13.59 -8.04
CA ARG A 297 25.29 13.07 -6.78
C ARG A 297 24.26 12.30 -5.96
N PHE A 298 23.03 12.81 -5.88
CA PHE A 298 21.94 12.17 -5.17
C PHE A 298 21.59 10.81 -5.76
N ILE A 299 21.52 10.69 -7.10
CA ILE A 299 21.28 9.43 -7.79
C ILE A 299 22.36 8.41 -7.41
N TRP A 300 23.65 8.78 -7.45
CA TRP A 300 24.73 7.88 -7.05
C TRP A 300 24.63 7.43 -5.58
N ILE A 301 24.31 8.36 -4.67
CA ILE A 301 24.10 8.03 -3.24
C ILE A 301 22.93 7.07 -3.09
N ASN A 302 21.81 7.30 -3.79
CA ASN A 302 20.63 6.45 -3.76
C ASN A 302 20.92 5.04 -4.31
N ILE A 303 21.65 4.94 -5.43
CA ILE A 303 22.10 3.67 -6.03
C ILE A 303 22.96 2.90 -5.04
N LEU A 304 23.98 3.55 -4.48
CA LEU A 304 24.89 2.92 -3.51
C LEU A 304 24.13 2.44 -2.27
N PHE A 305 23.24 3.28 -1.74
CA PHE A 305 22.42 2.93 -0.58
C PHE A 305 21.48 1.76 -0.86
N ALA A 306 20.79 1.77 -2.01
CA ALA A 306 19.94 0.67 -2.44
C ALA A 306 20.74 -0.63 -2.66
N PHE A 307 21.95 -0.53 -3.23
CA PHE A 307 22.86 -1.66 -3.42
C PHE A 307 23.26 -2.29 -2.08
N VAL A 308 23.71 -1.47 -1.12
CA VAL A 308 24.11 -1.94 0.22
C VAL A 308 22.92 -2.65 0.90
N LEU A 309 21.73 -2.02 0.91
CA LEU A 309 20.55 -2.62 1.53
C LEU A 309 20.17 -3.95 0.88
N SER A 310 20.17 -4.00 -0.46
CA SER A 310 19.84 -5.23 -1.20
C SER A 310 20.88 -6.33 -0.95
N THR A 311 22.18 -5.98 -0.88
CA THR A 311 23.25 -6.95 -0.59
C THR A 311 23.14 -7.48 0.84
N VAL A 312 22.84 -6.63 1.82
CA VAL A 312 22.62 -7.06 3.20
C VAL A 312 21.51 -8.11 3.26
N ILE A 313 20.36 -7.85 2.63
CA ILE A 313 19.25 -8.80 2.62
C ILE A 313 19.60 -10.07 1.85
N PHE A 314 20.32 -9.97 0.75
CA PHE A 314 20.77 -11.13 -0.01
C PHE A 314 21.61 -12.09 0.86
N VAL A 315 22.55 -11.54 1.64
CA VAL A 315 23.40 -12.33 2.54
C VAL A 315 22.60 -12.88 3.73
N VAL A 316 21.72 -12.05 4.32
CA VAL A 316 20.94 -12.40 5.51
C VAL A 316 19.68 -13.24 5.15
N SER A 317 19.35 -13.41 3.85
CA SER A 317 18.15 -14.11 3.40
C SER A 317 17.93 -15.50 4.03
N PRO A 318 18.96 -16.38 4.21
CA PRO A 318 18.75 -17.67 4.86
C PRO A 318 18.34 -17.53 6.33
N LEU A 319 18.93 -16.56 7.04
CA LEU A 319 18.59 -16.27 8.43
C LEU A 319 17.16 -15.70 8.53
N LEU A 320 16.79 -14.78 7.66
CA LEU A 320 15.44 -14.21 7.61
C LEU A 320 14.40 -15.29 7.35
N VAL A 321 14.61 -16.13 6.33
CA VAL A 321 13.67 -17.22 6.02
C VAL A 321 13.53 -18.14 7.21
N SER A 322 14.63 -18.58 7.86
CA SER A 322 14.55 -19.44 9.02
C SER A 322 13.87 -18.73 10.22
N LEU A 323 14.06 -17.42 10.37
CA LEU A 323 13.37 -16.62 11.38
C LEU A 323 11.86 -16.56 11.14
N PHE A 324 11.42 -16.41 9.91
CA PHE A 324 10.00 -16.30 9.56
C PHE A 324 9.29 -17.66 9.55
N THR A 325 9.91 -18.68 8.94
CA THR A 325 9.26 -19.98 8.73
C THR A 325 9.57 -21.02 9.81
N GLY A 326 10.63 -20.82 10.60
CA GLY A 326 11.12 -21.81 11.55
C GLY A 326 11.94 -22.93 10.92
N THR A 327 12.02 -23.01 9.60
CA THR A 327 12.71 -24.06 8.83
C THR A 327 13.57 -23.46 7.73
N LYS A 328 14.50 -24.25 7.19
CA LYS A 328 15.27 -23.85 6.01
C LYS A 328 14.48 -24.23 4.76
N MET A 329 13.93 -23.24 4.06
CA MET A 329 13.18 -23.42 2.81
C MET A 329 14.01 -22.87 1.63
N PRO A 330 14.71 -23.74 0.86
CA PRO A 330 15.59 -23.28 -0.22
C PRO A 330 14.87 -22.49 -1.30
N GLU A 331 13.62 -22.85 -1.61
CA GLU A 331 12.78 -22.15 -2.58
C GLU A 331 12.51 -20.72 -2.14
N THR A 332 12.10 -20.52 -0.90
CA THR A 332 11.84 -19.19 -0.33
C THR A 332 13.11 -18.33 -0.26
N ILE A 333 14.27 -18.94 0.05
CA ILE A 333 15.57 -18.25 0.05
C ILE A 333 15.91 -17.77 -1.36
N SER A 334 15.72 -18.62 -2.36
CA SER A 334 15.99 -18.29 -3.76
C SER A 334 15.09 -17.18 -4.27
N LEU A 335 13.79 -17.23 -3.98
CA LEU A 335 12.85 -16.15 -4.27
C LEU A 335 13.24 -14.86 -3.58
N MET A 336 13.60 -14.89 -2.30
CA MET A 336 14.02 -13.69 -1.56
C MET A 336 15.26 -13.05 -2.18
N ARG A 337 16.22 -13.85 -2.67
CA ARG A 337 17.40 -13.36 -3.38
C ARG A 337 17.04 -12.71 -4.72
N ILE A 338 16.12 -13.28 -5.49
CA ILE A 338 15.60 -12.65 -6.71
C ILE A 338 14.92 -11.31 -6.37
N PHE A 339 14.14 -11.27 -5.29
CA PHE A 339 13.50 -10.03 -4.84
C PHE A 339 14.49 -8.97 -4.34
N CYS A 340 15.72 -9.33 -3.93
CA CYS A 340 16.77 -8.34 -3.64
C CYS A 340 17.16 -7.56 -4.92
N LEU A 341 17.29 -8.25 -6.06
CA LEU A 341 17.56 -7.61 -7.34
C LEU A 341 16.36 -6.75 -7.80
N TYR A 342 15.12 -7.26 -7.64
CA TYR A 342 13.91 -6.48 -7.86
C TYR A 342 13.88 -5.19 -7.01
N THR A 343 14.23 -5.29 -5.72
CA THR A 343 14.30 -4.15 -4.78
C THR A 343 15.30 -3.11 -5.26
N PHE A 344 16.48 -3.55 -5.69
CA PHE A 344 17.52 -2.68 -6.22
C PHE A 344 17.04 -1.93 -7.48
N CYS A 345 16.54 -2.64 -8.48
CA CYS A 345 16.02 -2.04 -9.72
C CYS A 345 14.87 -1.07 -9.45
N THR A 346 13.92 -1.45 -8.59
CA THR A 346 12.77 -0.60 -8.25
C THR A 346 13.20 0.67 -7.51
N SER A 347 14.20 0.60 -6.63
CA SER A 347 14.72 1.78 -5.92
C SER A 347 15.32 2.80 -6.89
N ILE A 348 16.06 2.33 -7.92
CA ILE A 348 16.59 3.17 -8.98
C ILE A 348 15.45 3.78 -9.81
N THR A 349 14.47 2.97 -10.21
CA THR A 349 13.31 3.43 -11.01
C THR A 349 12.53 4.53 -10.28
N ILE A 350 12.32 4.39 -8.96
CA ILE A 350 11.65 5.40 -8.15
C ILE A 350 12.50 6.68 -8.07
N CYS A 351 13.81 6.55 -7.87
CA CYS A 351 14.72 7.69 -7.78
C CYS A 351 14.76 8.49 -9.09
N LEU A 352 14.91 7.81 -10.23
CA LEU A 352 14.96 8.46 -11.55
C LEU A 352 13.58 8.96 -11.98
N GLY A 353 12.54 8.16 -11.82
CA GLY A 353 11.19 8.47 -12.29
C GLY A 353 10.47 9.44 -11.37
N SER A 354 9.97 8.96 -10.21
CA SER A 354 9.10 9.77 -9.36
C SER A 354 9.82 10.92 -8.67
N THR A 355 11.11 10.75 -8.32
CA THR A 355 11.87 11.79 -7.59
C THR A 355 12.54 12.78 -8.53
N THR A 356 13.09 12.33 -9.67
CA THR A 356 13.84 13.19 -10.58
C THR A 356 12.96 13.71 -11.72
N LEU A 357 12.42 12.84 -12.60
CA LEU A 357 11.64 13.27 -13.77
C LEU A 357 10.41 14.11 -13.38
N VAL A 358 9.67 13.68 -12.35
CA VAL A 358 8.49 14.42 -11.88
C VAL A 358 8.88 15.78 -11.30
N ALA A 359 9.99 15.87 -10.54
CA ALA A 359 10.48 17.13 -9.98
C ALA A 359 10.94 18.12 -11.07
N PHE A 360 11.43 17.61 -12.23
CA PHE A 360 11.75 18.42 -13.40
C PHE A 360 10.53 18.79 -14.27
N GLY A 361 9.32 18.43 -13.86
CA GLY A 361 8.08 18.77 -14.57
C GLY A 361 7.69 17.80 -15.68
N HIS A 362 8.28 16.61 -15.74
CA HIS A 362 8.03 15.57 -16.74
C HIS A 362 7.34 14.31 -16.15
N PRO A 363 6.11 14.41 -15.56
CA PRO A 363 5.44 13.24 -14.99
C PRO A 363 4.92 12.26 -16.06
N LYS A 364 4.56 12.75 -17.26
CA LYS A 364 3.95 11.93 -18.32
C LYS A 364 4.84 10.76 -18.78
N PRO A 365 6.14 10.95 -19.11
CA PRO A 365 7.01 9.85 -19.48
C PRO A 365 7.08 8.76 -18.42
N PHE A 366 7.25 9.14 -17.14
CA PHE A 366 7.28 8.17 -16.04
C PHE A 366 5.98 7.38 -15.90
N ASN A 367 4.82 8.06 -15.96
CA ASN A 367 3.54 7.36 -15.87
C ASN A 367 3.32 6.41 -17.07
N ASN A 368 3.69 6.82 -18.26
CA ASN A 368 3.60 5.99 -19.45
C ASN A 368 4.51 4.76 -19.37
N SER A 369 5.76 4.93 -18.87
CA SER A 369 6.68 3.80 -18.70
C SER A 369 6.12 2.75 -17.75
N VAL A 370 5.46 3.15 -16.66
CA VAL A 370 4.79 2.23 -15.71
C VAL A 370 3.63 1.50 -16.38
N ILE A 371 2.83 2.18 -17.21
CA ILE A 371 1.73 1.54 -17.94
C ILE A 371 2.29 0.52 -18.95
N TYR A 372 3.29 0.92 -19.74
CA TYR A 372 3.90 0.02 -20.72
C TYR A 372 4.62 -1.17 -20.07
N SER A 373 5.22 -0.98 -18.89
CA SER A 373 5.83 -2.09 -18.16
C SER A 373 4.79 -3.16 -17.77
N THR A 374 3.54 -2.78 -17.52
CA THR A 374 2.46 -3.74 -17.27
C THR A 374 2.16 -4.59 -18.50
N PHE A 375 2.14 -3.98 -19.70
CA PHE A 375 1.97 -4.75 -20.94
C PHE A 375 3.16 -5.67 -21.19
N VAL A 376 4.38 -5.19 -20.96
CA VAL A 376 5.60 -6.02 -21.07
C VAL A 376 5.51 -7.21 -20.11
N LEU A 377 5.08 -7.00 -18.87
CA LEU A 377 4.91 -8.06 -17.88
C LEU A 377 3.91 -9.13 -18.37
N VAL A 378 2.77 -8.72 -18.90
CA VAL A 378 1.75 -9.64 -19.44
C VAL A 378 2.31 -10.43 -20.62
N ILE A 379 3.00 -9.77 -21.55
CA ILE A 379 3.63 -10.44 -22.72
C ILE A 379 4.67 -11.45 -22.25
N VAL A 380 5.52 -11.11 -21.28
CA VAL A 380 6.52 -12.02 -20.73
C VAL A 380 5.84 -13.22 -20.06
N TYR A 381 4.77 -13.04 -19.29
CA TYR A 381 4.04 -14.15 -18.68
C TYR A 381 3.40 -15.07 -19.72
N LEU A 382 2.81 -14.53 -20.78
CA LEU A 382 2.27 -15.31 -21.89
C LEU A 382 3.38 -16.09 -22.62
N SER A 383 4.53 -15.46 -22.88
CA SER A 383 5.65 -16.12 -23.52
C SER A 383 6.23 -17.26 -22.66
N LEU A 384 6.36 -17.06 -21.34
CA LEU A 384 6.79 -18.11 -20.42
C LEU A 384 5.82 -19.29 -20.40
N TYR A 385 4.51 -19.02 -20.49
CA TYR A 385 3.49 -20.06 -20.59
C TYR A 385 3.65 -20.88 -21.87
N TRP A 386 3.80 -20.22 -23.03
CA TRP A 386 3.97 -20.88 -24.32
C TRP A 386 5.28 -21.70 -24.43
N MET A 387 6.35 -21.22 -23.78
CA MET A 387 7.65 -21.89 -23.76
C MET A 387 7.75 -23.02 -22.73
N ASN A 388 6.69 -23.32 -21.99
CA ASN A 388 6.70 -24.26 -20.85
C ASN A 388 7.77 -23.96 -19.78
N LEU A 389 8.16 -22.69 -19.65
CA LEU A 389 9.10 -22.19 -18.65
C LEU A 389 8.38 -21.55 -17.46
N PHE A 390 7.19 -22.02 -17.15
CA PHE A 390 6.29 -21.44 -16.16
C PHE A 390 6.70 -21.91 -14.76
N THR A 391 7.67 -21.22 -14.16
CA THR A 391 8.14 -21.46 -12.80
C THR A 391 8.01 -20.19 -11.97
N ILE A 392 7.87 -20.33 -10.66
CA ILE A 392 7.72 -19.17 -9.76
C ILE A 392 8.96 -18.26 -9.80
N TYR A 393 10.14 -18.82 -10.06
CA TYR A 393 11.37 -18.05 -10.23
C TYR A 393 11.34 -17.17 -11.48
N ASN A 394 10.87 -17.73 -12.60
CA ASN A 394 10.75 -16.99 -13.86
C ASN A 394 9.69 -15.88 -13.74
N PHE A 395 8.65 -16.12 -12.96
CA PHE A 395 7.67 -15.09 -12.60
C PHE A 395 8.29 -13.92 -11.83
N ALA A 396 9.10 -14.21 -10.84
CA ALA A 396 9.83 -13.19 -10.09
C ALA A 396 10.85 -12.44 -10.96
N LEU A 397 11.53 -13.15 -11.88
CA LEU A 397 12.45 -12.54 -12.84
C LEU A 397 11.72 -11.64 -13.86
N ALA A 398 10.52 -12.00 -14.29
CA ALA A 398 9.70 -11.16 -15.17
C ALA A 398 9.37 -9.79 -14.56
N LEU A 399 9.16 -9.71 -13.23
CA LEU A 399 9.00 -8.44 -12.55
C LEU A 399 10.26 -7.56 -12.64
N ILE A 400 11.44 -8.17 -12.60
CA ILE A 400 12.70 -7.45 -12.76
C ILE A 400 12.81 -6.92 -14.18
N LEU A 401 12.49 -7.74 -15.20
CA LEU A 401 12.50 -7.32 -16.60
C LEU A 401 11.55 -6.15 -16.86
N ALA A 402 10.34 -6.19 -16.28
CA ALA A 402 9.39 -5.09 -16.36
C ALA A 402 9.93 -3.79 -15.74
N ASN A 403 10.64 -3.87 -14.59
CA ASN A 403 11.27 -2.71 -13.98
C ASN A 403 12.50 -2.21 -14.77
N VAL A 404 13.29 -3.10 -15.34
CA VAL A 404 14.40 -2.75 -16.22
C VAL A 404 13.90 -2.03 -17.47
N PHE A 405 12.77 -2.47 -18.04
CA PHE A 405 12.11 -1.74 -19.13
C PHE A 405 11.78 -0.28 -18.75
N VAL A 406 11.26 -0.04 -17.52
CA VAL A 406 10.99 1.33 -17.04
C VAL A 406 12.27 2.17 -16.93
N LEU A 407 13.43 1.56 -16.66
CA LEU A 407 14.71 2.29 -16.59
C LEU A 407 15.23 2.72 -17.95
N PHE A 408 14.93 1.98 -19.00
CA PHE A 408 15.43 2.26 -20.36
C PHE A 408 14.46 3.11 -21.20
N TYR A 409 13.20 3.16 -20.84
CA TYR A 409 12.18 4.01 -21.46
C TYR A 409 12.32 5.47 -20.99
#